data_e322e0229a1d6d285b65655df41ce2d3
#
_entry.id   e322e0229a1d6d285b65655df41ce2d3
#
_cell.length_a   1.000
_cell.length_b   1.000
_cell.length_c   1.000
_cell.angle_alpha   90.00
_cell.angle_beta   90.00
_cell.angle_gamma   90.00
#
_symmetry.space_group_name_H-M   'P 1'
#
loop_
_entity.id
_entity.type
_entity.pdbx_description
1 polymer ?
#
loop_
_entity_poly.entity_id
_entity_poly.type
_entity_poly.pdbx_seq_one_letter_code
_entity_poly.pdbx_strand_id
1 'polypeptide(L)'
;NKDDNYADMTQFMIGTANDYKFTSRDFKALLKVLNGEIPLVVEVSRATDILNILKFSESQQIDLVLWGAAEAHMVADEIAKADVPVILDPLDNVPRTFDSLNSTYENVIRLDQAGVKMAFYYSQGAGSHNAYLATQSAGNSVAMGLDYITAMKSITSNPADIFGLVGVGSLAPGFDADLVIWDDDPLELMTNVDNLLVDGIDQ
;
A
#
# COMPACT_ATOMS: atom_id res chain seq x y z
N ASN A 1 24.69 -5.67 9.77
CA ASN A 1 25.20 -4.33 9.51
C ASN A 1 25.13 -4.08 7.99
N LYS A 2 24.67 -2.88 7.53
CA LYS A 2 24.53 -2.58 6.08
C LYS A 2 25.84 -2.84 5.33
N ASP A 3 26.96 -2.47 5.92
CA ASP A 3 28.30 -2.61 5.33
C ASP A 3 28.73 -4.08 5.13
N ASP A 4 28.34 -4.96 6.04
CA ASP A 4 28.66 -6.40 5.94
C ASP A 4 27.85 -7.05 4.82
N ASN A 5 26.56 -6.66 4.66
CA ASN A 5 25.70 -7.14 3.58
C ASN A 5 26.20 -6.68 2.19
N TYR A 6 26.75 -5.46 2.09
CA TYR A 6 27.33 -4.96 0.83
C TYR A 6 28.60 -5.72 0.45
N ALA A 7 29.45 -6.04 1.41
CA ALA A 7 30.69 -6.81 1.15
C ALA A 7 30.37 -8.22 0.61
N ASP A 8 29.41 -8.90 1.23
CA ASP A 8 28.96 -10.24 0.80
C ASP A 8 28.30 -10.21 -0.58
N MET A 9 27.47 -9.21 -0.87
CA MET A 9 26.86 -9.07 -2.19
C MET A 9 27.88 -8.71 -3.27
N THR A 10 28.89 -7.92 -2.93
CA THR A 10 29.98 -7.60 -3.85
C THR A 10 30.79 -8.86 -4.20
N GLN A 11 31.11 -9.69 -3.21
CA GLN A 11 31.82 -10.97 -3.43
C GLN A 11 31.01 -11.93 -4.29
N PHE A 12 29.69 -12.00 -4.08
CA PHE A 12 28.79 -12.78 -4.92
C PHE A 12 28.79 -12.30 -6.38
N MET A 13 28.69 -10.96 -6.59
CA MET A 13 28.67 -10.37 -7.94
C MET A 13 29.96 -10.60 -8.73
N ILE A 14 31.11 -10.72 -8.07
CA ILE A 14 32.39 -11.04 -8.71
C ILE A 14 32.67 -12.55 -8.79
N GLY A 15 31.70 -13.39 -8.39
CA GLY A 15 31.81 -14.85 -8.51
C GLY A 15 32.70 -15.51 -7.47
N THR A 16 33.04 -14.84 -6.37
CA THR A 16 33.91 -15.38 -5.31
C THR A 16 33.14 -15.94 -4.11
N ALA A 17 31.81 -15.79 -4.08
CA ALA A 17 30.96 -16.29 -3.00
C ALA A 17 30.33 -17.65 -3.35
N ASN A 18 30.26 -18.53 -2.35
CA ASN A 18 29.72 -19.88 -2.48
C ASN A 18 28.21 -19.93 -2.17
N ASP A 19 27.47 -20.73 -2.95
CA ASP A 19 26.15 -21.31 -2.68
C ASP A 19 25.03 -20.41 -2.11
N TYR A 20 24.75 -19.28 -2.75
CA TYR A 20 23.50 -18.55 -2.47
C TYR A 20 22.31 -19.14 -3.26
N LYS A 21 21.13 -19.20 -2.61
CA LYS A 21 19.87 -19.63 -3.27
C LYS A 21 19.38 -18.63 -4.34
N PHE A 22 19.87 -17.39 -4.30
CA PHE A 22 19.45 -16.29 -5.17
C PHE A 22 20.46 -16.08 -6.30
N THR A 23 19.94 -15.65 -7.44
CA THR A 23 20.77 -15.30 -8.61
C THR A 23 21.36 -13.89 -8.46
N SER A 24 22.41 -13.59 -9.26
CA SER A 24 22.95 -12.23 -9.34
C SER A 24 21.90 -11.17 -9.74
N ARG A 25 20.88 -11.58 -10.49
CA ARG A 25 19.75 -10.70 -10.87
C ARG A 25 18.88 -10.36 -9.66
N ASP A 26 18.60 -11.34 -8.80
CA ASP A 26 17.79 -11.16 -7.60
C ASP A 26 18.49 -10.21 -6.63
N PHE A 27 19.81 -10.36 -6.45
CA PHE A 27 20.59 -9.44 -5.63
C PHE A 27 20.59 -8.00 -6.15
N LYS A 28 20.66 -7.80 -7.48
CA LYS A 28 20.57 -6.46 -8.05
C LYS A 28 19.21 -5.79 -7.78
N ALA A 29 18.13 -6.57 -7.77
CA ALA A 29 16.80 -6.06 -7.41
C ALA A 29 16.74 -5.68 -5.92
N LEU A 30 17.27 -6.54 -5.03
CA LEU A 30 17.33 -6.28 -3.59
C LEU A 30 18.21 -5.07 -3.23
N LEU A 31 19.26 -4.78 -4.01
CA LEU A 31 20.08 -3.57 -3.79
C LEU A 31 19.26 -2.29 -3.88
N LYS A 32 18.27 -2.21 -4.75
CA LYS A 32 17.40 -1.04 -4.86
C LYS A 32 16.61 -0.79 -3.57
N VAL A 33 16.12 -1.87 -2.95
CA VAL A 33 15.44 -1.81 -1.65
C VAL A 33 16.40 -1.34 -0.56
N LEU A 34 17.60 -1.94 -0.49
CA LEU A 34 18.60 -1.58 0.52
C LEU A 34 19.13 -0.16 0.38
N ASN A 35 19.11 0.38 -0.85
CA ASN A 35 19.51 1.76 -1.13
C ASN A 35 18.39 2.78 -0.89
N GLY A 36 17.15 2.33 -0.59
CA GLY A 36 15.99 3.20 -0.47
C GLY A 36 15.50 3.76 -1.81
N GLU A 37 15.83 3.11 -2.94
CA GLU A 37 15.35 3.52 -4.26
C GLU A 37 13.91 3.09 -4.50
N ILE A 38 13.48 2.00 -3.87
CA ILE A 38 12.12 1.45 -3.92
C ILE A 38 11.74 0.86 -2.55
N PRO A 39 10.48 0.95 -2.13
CA PRO A 39 10.04 0.37 -0.88
C PRO A 39 9.99 -1.17 -0.94
N LEU A 40 10.12 -1.80 0.23
CA LEU A 40 9.85 -3.22 0.43
C LEU A 40 8.38 -3.41 0.76
N VAL A 41 7.63 -4.02 -0.12
CA VAL A 41 6.23 -4.38 0.15
C VAL A 41 6.18 -5.76 0.78
N VAL A 42 5.58 -5.86 1.97
CA VAL A 42 5.49 -7.12 2.73
C VAL A 42 4.04 -7.47 3.00
N GLU A 43 3.61 -8.63 2.52
CA GLU A 43 2.32 -9.20 2.87
C GLU A 43 2.37 -9.76 4.28
N VAL A 44 1.53 -9.25 5.17
CA VAL A 44 1.47 -9.62 6.58
C VAL A 44 0.07 -9.37 7.12
N SER A 45 -0.45 -10.26 7.96
CA SER A 45 -1.81 -10.14 8.52
C SER A 45 -1.82 -10.00 10.03
N ARG A 46 -1.01 -10.80 10.77
CA ARG A 46 -1.04 -10.82 12.24
C ARG A 46 -0.38 -9.59 12.85
N ALA A 47 -0.97 -9.07 13.90
CA ALA A 47 -0.41 -7.95 14.68
C ALA A 47 1.02 -8.22 15.18
N THR A 48 1.30 -9.45 15.66
CA THR A 48 2.65 -9.83 16.11
C THR A 48 3.69 -9.81 15.01
N ASP A 49 3.32 -10.23 13.79
CA ASP A 49 4.21 -10.26 12.63
C ASP A 49 4.43 -8.86 12.08
N ILE A 50 3.38 -8.00 12.13
CA ILE A 50 3.50 -6.57 11.84
C ILE A 50 4.56 -5.94 12.76
N LEU A 51 4.47 -6.14 14.07
CA LEU A 51 5.47 -5.61 15.01
C LEU A 51 6.89 -6.12 14.73
N ASN A 52 7.03 -7.37 14.30
CA ASN A 52 8.33 -7.94 13.97
C ASN A 52 8.92 -7.33 12.70
N ILE A 53 8.10 -7.14 11.66
CA ILE A 53 8.58 -6.52 10.40
C ILE A 53 8.88 -5.03 10.56
N LEU A 54 8.13 -4.30 11.40
CA LEU A 54 8.45 -2.91 11.75
C LEU A 54 9.84 -2.81 12.39
N LYS A 55 10.15 -3.66 13.39
CA LYS A 55 11.48 -3.71 14.02
C LYS A 55 12.57 -4.08 13.01
N PHE A 56 12.28 -5.02 12.11
CA PHE A 56 13.23 -5.41 11.07
C PHE A 56 13.53 -4.24 10.13
N SER A 57 12.50 -3.55 9.61
CA SER A 57 12.70 -2.41 8.70
C SER A 57 13.47 -1.28 9.37
N GLU A 58 13.16 -0.95 10.63
CA GLU A 58 13.90 0.04 11.40
C GLU A 58 15.38 -0.35 11.56
N SER A 59 15.66 -1.61 11.92
CA SER A 59 17.03 -2.10 12.13
C SER A 59 17.87 -2.11 10.86
N GLN A 60 17.23 -2.33 9.70
CA GLN A 60 17.88 -2.37 8.38
C GLN A 60 17.80 -1.04 7.63
N GLN A 61 17.05 -0.07 8.16
CA GLN A 61 16.77 1.22 7.51
C GLN A 61 16.17 1.03 6.09
N ILE A 62 15.16 0.17 5.99
CA ILE A 62 14.45 -0.15 4.75
C ILE A 62 13.11 0.57 4.76
N ASP A 63 12.75 1.21 3.66
CA ASP A 63 11.43 1.77 3.44
C ASP A 63 10.42 0.62 3.28
N LEU A 64 9.48 0.53 4.23
CA LEU A 64 8.53 -0.57 4.33
C LEU A 64 7.13 -0.12 3.90
N VAL A 65 6.42 -1.00 3.22
CA VAL A 65 4.98 -0.89 2.97
C VAL A 65 4.34 -2.21 3.42
N LEU A 66 3.31 -2.14 4.26
CA LEU A 66 2.55 -3.31 4.67
C LEU A 66 1.44 -3.58 3.65
N TRP A 67 1.26 -4.86 3.29
CA TRP A 67 0.21 -5.32 2.39
C TRP A 67 -0.73 -6.28 3.12
N GLY A 68 -2.06 -6.10 2.94
CA GLY A 68 -3.11 -6.89 3.59
C GLY A 68 -3.38 -6.42 5.01
N ALA A 69 -2.49 -6.67 5.94
CA ALA A 69 -2.48 -6.14 7.30
C ALA A 69 -3.84 -6.22 8.04
N ALA A 70 -4.49 -7.40 8.00
CA ALA A 70 -5.84 -7.61 8.51
C ALA A 70 -6.00 -7.28 10.02
N GLU A 71 -4.93 -7.42 10.81
CA GLU A 71 -4.92 -7.12 12.24
C GLU A 71 -4.15 -5.82 12.58
N ALA A 72 -3.92 -4.93 11.59
CA ALA A 72 -3.18 -3.69 11.80
C ALA A 72 -3.83 -2.76 12.82
N HIS A 73 -5.15 -2.79 12.94
CA HIS A 73 -5.91 -2.01 13.93
C HIS A 73 -5.48 -2.27 15.38
N MET A 74 -4.89 -3.43 15.67
CA MET A 74 -4.43 -3.80 17.01
C MET A 74 -3.09 -3.14 17.39
N VAL A 75 -2.35 -2.67 16.39
CA VAL A 75 -1.00 -2.08 16.50
C VAL A 75 -0.89 -0.79 15.66
N ALA A 76 -2.00 -0.08 15.52
CA ALA A 76 -2.10 1.11 14.66
C ALA A 76 -1.15 2.23 15.11
N ASP A 77 -0.99 2.43 16.42
CA ASP A 77 -0.10 3.45 16.98
C ASP A 77 1.37 3.14 16.67
N GLU A 78 1.77 1.86 16.70
CA GLU A 78 3.14 1.45 16.37
C GLU A 78 3.43 1.61 14.87
N ILE A 79 2.44 1.33 14.01
CA ILE A 79 2.53 1.55 12.56
C ILE A 79 2.66 3.04 12.28
N ALA A 80 1.81 3.88 12.89
CA ALA A 80 1.85 5.33 12.74
C ALA A 80 3.18 5.91 13.23
N LYS A 81 3.68 5.46 14.39
CA LYS A 81 4.98 5.88 14.94
C LYS A 81 6.15 5.54 14.02
N ALA A 82 6.06 4.42 13.31
CA ALA A 82 7.06 3.99 12.34
C ALA A 82 6.94 4.70 10.98
N ASP A 83 5.90 5.50 10.77
CA ASP A 83 5.56 6.17 9.49
C ASP A 83 5.47 5.17 8.32
N VAL A 84 4.94 3.98 8.58
CA VAL A 84 4.83 2.90 7.60
C VAL A 84 3.43 2.91 6.99
N PRO A 85 3.29 3.06 5.67
CA PRO A 85 1.98 3.02 5.01
C PRO A 85 1.45 1.60 4.90
N VAL A 86 0.12 1.50 4.79
CA VAL A 86 -0.61 0.24 4.70
C VAL A 86 -1.44 0.20 3.42
N ILE A 87 -1.27 -0.84 2.62
CA ILE A 87 -2.11 -1.13 1.45
C ILE A 87 -3.03 -2.29 1.82
N LEU A 88 -4.34 -2.07 1.82
CA LEU A 88 -5.30 -3.07 2.29
C LEU A 88 -6.62 -3.06 1.49
N ASP A 89 -7.35 -4.17 1.57
CA ASP A 89 -8.76 -4.21 1.16
C ASP A 89 -9.63 -3.83 2.36
N PRO A 90 -10.29 -2.66 2.35
CA PRO A 90 -11.06 -2.21 3.50
C PRO A 90 -12.28 -3.08 3.79
N LEU A 91 -12.69 -3.94 2.86
CA LEU A 91 -13.81 -4.86 3.01
C LEU A 91 -13.40 -6.27 3.46
N ASP A 92 -12.10 -6.52 3.67
CA ASP A 92 -11.60 -7.81 4.16
C ASP A 92 -11.78 -7.92 5.69
N ASN A 93 -13.01 -8.25 6.09
CA ASN A 93 -13.46 -8.25 7.48
C ASN A 93 -13.82 -9.62 8.03
N VAL A 94 -13.69 -10.66 7.20
CA VAL A 94 -13.99 -12.05 7.58
C VAL A 94 -12.69 -12.85 7.64
N PRO A 95 -12.41 -13.53 8.77
CA PRO A 95 -11.22 -14.37 8.87
C PRO A 95 -11.22 -15.45 7.78
N ARG A 96 -10.25 -15.39 6.87
CA ARG A 96 -10.07 -16.40 5.82
C ARG A 96 -9.05 -17.46 6.21
N THR A 97 -8.14 -17.10 7.10
CA THR A 97 -7.07 -17.95 7.60
C THR A 97 -6.86 -17.73 9.09
N PHE A 98 -6.07 -18.59 9.72
CA PHE A 98 -5.66 -18.40 11.12
C PHE A 98 -4.76 -17.16 11.33
N ASP A 99 -4.26 -16.56 10.25
CA ASP A 99 -3.42 -15.36 10.31
C ASP A 99 -4.22 -14.06 10.29
N SER A 100 -5.54 -14.14 10.11
CA SER A 100 -6.46 -13.01 10.03
C SER A 100 -7.68 -13.15 10.94
N LEU A 101 -7.51 -13.81 12.10
CA LEU A 101 -8.64 -14.13 13.01
C LEU A 101 -9.37 -12.90 13.53
N ASN A 102 -8.66 -11.79 13.70
CA ASN A 102 -9.22 -10.54 14.20
C ASN A 102 -9.54 -9.53 13.08
N SER A 103 -9.73 -10.00 11.83
CA SER A 103 -10.20 -9.13 10.75
C SER A 103 -11.50 -8.42 11.14
N THR A 104 -11.57 -7.12 10.85
CA THR A 104 -12.73 -6.28 11.19
C THR A 104 -12.81 -5.08 10.27
N TYR A 105 -14.02 -4.57 10.02
CA TYR A 105 -14.22 -3.29 9.32
C TYR A 105 -13.66 -2.07 10.10
N GLU A 106 -13.46 -2.20 11.42
CA GLU A 106 -12.84 -1.14 12.21
C GLU A 106 -11.36 -0.93 11.87
N ASN A 107 -10.73 -1.83 11.12
CA ASN A 107 -9.31 -1.75 10.79
C ASN A 107 -8.95 -0.39 10.18
N VAL A 108 -9.64 0.00 9.10
CA VAL A 108 -9.38 1.29 8.42
C VAL A 108 -9.68 2.50 9.29
N ILE A 109 -10.70 2.42 10.13
CA ILE A 109 -11.11 3.53 11.02
C ILE A 109 -10.03 3.75 12.09
N ARG A 110 -9.52 2.68 12.69
CA ARG A 110 -8.47 2.76 13.73
C ARG A 110 -7.13 3.20 13.14
N LEU A 111 -6.80 2.77 11.93
CA LEU A 111 -5.62 3.23 11.22
C LEU A 111 -5.70 4.72 10.88
N ASP A 112 -6.86 5.22 10.43
CA ASP A 112 -7.10 6.64 10.20
C ASP A 112 -6.96 7.46 11.48
N GLN A 113 -7.59 7.02 12.58
CA GLN A 113 -7.49 7.66 13.90
C GLN A 113 -6.06 7.74 14.43
N ALA A 114 -5.22 6.75 14.11
CA ALA A 114 -3.80 6.76 14.44
C ALA A 114 -2.94 7.60 13.47
N GLY A 115 -3.52 8.07 12.36
CA GLY A 115 -2.82 8.86 11.34
C GLY A 115 -2.00 8.03 10.36
N VAL A 116 -2.28 6.74 10.20
CA VAL A 116 -1.59 5.87 9.25
C VAL A 116 -2.02 6.20 7.82
N LYS A 117 -1.03 6.38 6.93
CA LYS A 117 -1.30 6.53 5.49
C LYS A 117 -1.77 5.21 4.91
N MET A 118 -2.96 5.20 4.29
CA MET A 118 -3.55 4.01 3.69
C MET A 118 -3.72 4.15 2.18
N ALA A 119 -3.61 3.03 1.45
CA ALA A 119 -4.07 2.88 0.08
C ALA A 119 -4.98 1.66 -0.01
N PHE A 120 -6.03 1.75 -0.83
CA PHE A 120 -7.01 0.68 -0.97
C PHE A 120 -6.81 -0.10 -2.26
N TYR A 121 -6.99 -1.41 -2.16
CA TYR A 121 -7.15 -2.29 -3.31
C TYR A 121 -8.40 -3.15 -3.10
N TYR A 122 -8.87 -3.78 -4.16
CA TYR A 122 -10.01 -4.68 -4.11
C TYR A 122 -9.54 -6.13 -4.31
N SER A 123 -9.67 -6.96 -3.28
CA SER A 123 -9.21 -8.36 -3.29
C SER A 123 -10.28 -9.37 -3.70
N GLN A 124 -11.55 -8.97 -3.66
CA GLN A 124 -12.66 -9.88 -3.90
C GLN A 124 -12.76 -10.22 -5.39
N GLY A 125 -12.61 -11.51 -5.73
CA GLY A 125 -12.80 -11.99 -7.10
C GLY A 125 -11.59 -11.98 -8.02
N ALA A 126 -10.39 -11.97 -7.46
CA ALA A 126 -9.12 -12.29 -8.12
C ALA A 126 -8.94 -11.71 -9.54
N GLY A 127 -8.78 -10.40 -9.67
CA GLY A 127 -8.36 -9.87 -10.95
C GLY A 127 -8.40 -8.36 -11.07
N SER A 128 -7.42 -7.82 -11.76
CA SER A 128 -7.32 -6.39 -12.10
C SER A 128 -8.53 -5.84 -12.86
N HIS A 129 -9.34 -6.73 -13.47
CA HIS A 129 -10.58 -6.35 -14.15
C HIS A 129 -11.67 -5.78 -13.21
N ASN A 130 -11.52 -5.96 -11.90
CA ASN A 130 -12.42 -5.41 -10.89
C ASN A 130 -11.89 -4.13 -10.23
N ALA A 131 -10.85 -3.51 -10.75
CA ALA A 131 -10.26 -2.29 -10.18
C ALA A 131 -11.26 -1.12 -10.05
N TYR A 132 -12.28 -1.06 -10.91
CA TYR A 132 -13.37 -0.09 -10.82
C TYR A 132 -14.19 -0.18 -9.51
N LEU A 133 -14.10 -1.29 -8.78
CA LEU A 133 -14.75 -1.46 -7.47
C LEU A 133 -13.99 -0.76 -6.32
N ALA A 134 -12.84 -0.13 -6.60
CA ALA A 134 -12.11 0.62 -5.58
C ALA A 134 -12.92 1.79 -5.01
N THR A 135 -13.70 2.49 -5.84
CA THR A 135 -14.60 3.55 -5.40
C THR A 135 -15.69 3.02 -4.48
N GLN A 136 -16.28 1.87 -4.81
CA GLN A 136 -17.27 1.21 -3.96
C GLN A 136 -16.67 0.78 -2.60
N SER A 137 -15.43 0.27 -2.60
CA SER A 137 -14.75 -0.10 -1.35
C SER A 137 -14.50 1.12 -0.48
N ALA A 138 -14.10 2.25 -1.08
CA ALA A 138 -13.91 3.52 -0.38
C ALA A 138 -15.24 4.05 0.17
N GLY A 139 -16.32 4.04 -0.63
CA GLY A 139 -17.65 4.47 -0.20
C GLY A 139 -18.21 3.63 0.94
N ASN A 140 -18.07 2.30 0.89
CA ASN A 140 -18.44 1.42 1.98
C ASN A 140 -17.66 1.74 3.27
N SER A 141 -16.38 2.12 3.16
CA SER A 141 -15.57 2.51 4.32
C SER A 141 -16.08 3.81 4.95
N VAL A 142 -16.50 4.78 4.12
CA VAL A 142 -17.15 6.02 4.59
C VAL A 142 -18.46 5.72 5.30
N ALA A 143 -19.29 4.85 4.74
CA ALA A 143 -20.54 4.41 5.36
C ALA A 143 -20.33 3.75 6.74
N MET A 144 -19.16 3.14 6.97
CA MET A 144 -18.75 2.55 8.25
C MET A 144 -18.08 3.54 9.19
N GLY A 145 -17.83 4.77 8.77
CA GLY A 145 -17.31 5.86 9.63
C GLY A 145 -15.89 6.33 9.32
N LEU A 146 -15.28 5.89 8.22
CA LEU A 146 -14.02 6.47 7.74
C LEU A 146 -14.27 7.91 7.25
N ASP A 147 -13.32 8.81 7.48
CA ASP A 147 -13.38 10.15 6.92
C ASP A 147 -13.41 10.12 5.38
N TYR A 148 -14.29 10.93 4.78
CA TYR A 148 -14.48 10.97 3.33
C TYR A 148 -13.20 11.36 2.59
N ILE A 149 -12.47 12.35 3.09
CA ILE A 149 -11.22 12.79 2.46
C ILE A 149 -10.14 11.72 2.55
N THR A 150 -10.08 11.01 3.68
CA THR A 150 -9.17 9.86 3.84
C THR A 150 -9.51 8.75 2.85
N ALA A 151 -10.79 8.41 2.68
CA ALA A 151 -11.23 7.41 1.71
C ALA A 151 -10.84 7.80 0.27
N MET A 152 -11.10 9.05 -0.13
CA MET A 152 -10.69 9.58 -1.45
C MET A 152 -9.19 9.54 -1.65
N LYS A 153 -8.40 10.00 -0.68
CA LYS A 153 -6.93 9.93 -0.75
C LYS A 153 -6.42 8.50 -0.87
N SER A 154 -7.08 7.54 -0.23
CA SER A 154 -6.67 6.13 -0.25
C SER A 154 -6.80 5.47 -1.62
N ILE A 155 -7.58 6.04 -2.54
CA ILE A 155 -7.71 5.56 -3.92
C ILE A 155 -7.09 6.52 -4.96
N THR A 156 -6.50 7.63 -4.54
CA THR A 156 -5.94 8.66 -5.44
C THR A 156 -4.49 9.03 -5.07
N SER A 157 -4.30 10.00 -4.19
CA SER A 157 -2.99 10.57 -3.87
C SER A 157 -2.11 9.64 -3.03
N ASN A 158 -2.69 8.89 -2.08
CA ASN A 158 -1.88 8.03 -1.21
C ASN A 158 -1.16 6.89 -1.97
N PRO A 159 -1.79 6.17 -2.93
CA PRO A 159 -1.05 5.22 -3.77
C PRO A 159 0.13 5.87 -4.52
N ALA A 160 -0.07 7.07 -5.06
CA ALA A 160 0.99 7.81 -5.75
C ALA A 160 2.15 8.13 -4.80
N ASP A 161 1.85 8.66 -3.62
CA ASP A 161 2.84 8.98 -2.59
C ASP A 161 3.62 7.74 -2.13
N ILE A 162 2.90 6.63 -1.85
CA ILE A 162 3.51 5.38 -1.35
C ILE A 162 4.55 4.83 -2.32
N PHE A 163 4.28 4.94 -3.62
CA PHE A 163 5.19 4.43 -4.66
C PHE A 163 6.08 5.51 -5.27
N GLY A 164 6.06 6.74 -4.73
CA GLY A 164 6.90 7.84 -5.20
C GLY A 164 6.59 8.31 -6.62
N LEU A 165 5.33 8.17 -7.06
CA LEU A 165 4.89 8.65 -8.36
C LEU A 165 4.69 10.17 -8.31
N VAL A 166 5.34 10.88 -9.21
CA VAL A 166 5.30 12.35 -9.25
C VAL A 166 4.33 12.83 -10.32
N GLY A 167 3.54 13.85 -10.00
CA GLY A 167 2.65 14.49 -10.96
C GLY A 167 1.31 13.78 -11.17
N VAL A 168 0.97 12.79 -10.36
CA VAL A 168 -0.29 12.02 -10.47
C VAL A 168 -1.02 11.97 -9.12
N GLY A 169 -2.27 11.52 -9.12
CA GLY A 169 -3.09 11.26 -7.94
C GLY A 169 -3.71 12.49 -7.28
N SER A 170 -3.49 13.70 -7.81
CA SER A 170 -4.05 14.95 -7.28
C SER A 170 -4.38 15.94 -8.39
N LEU A 171 -5.39 16.78 -8.14
CA LEU A 171 -5.77 17.89 -9.03
C LEU A 171 -4.95 19.13 -8.67
N ALA A 172 -3.81 19.32 -9.33
CA ALA A 172 -2.94 20.47 -9.12
C ALA A 172 -2.29 20.96 -10.42
N PRO A 173 -1.95 22.26 -10.53
CA PRO A 173 -1.23 22.76 -11.70
C PRO A 173 0.11 22.04 -11.90
N GLY A 174 0.34 21.51 -13.11
CA GLY A 174 1.55 20.77 -13.46
C GLY A 174 1.48 19.26 -13.22
N PHE A 175 0.34 18.77 -12.74
CA PHE A 175 0.05 17.33 -12.67
C PHE A 175 -0.56 16.84 -13.99
N ASP A 176 -0.45 15.53 -14.23
CA ASP A 176 -1.05 14.88 -15.39
C ASP A 176 -2.57 15.05 -15.37
N ALA A 177 -3.14 15.31 -16.52
CA ALA A 177 -4.58 15.56 -16.67
C ALA A 177 -5.35 14.25 -16.91
N ASP A 178 -5.13 13.27 -16.01
CA ASP A 178 -5.88 12.02 -15.93
C ASP A 178 -7.04 12.21 -14.96
N LEU A 179 -8.22 12.48 -15.52
CA LEU A 179 -9.40 12.94 -14.77
C LEU A 179 -10.60 12.07 -15.06
N VAL A 180 -11.33 11.73 -14.02
CA VAL A 180 -12.67 11.15 -14.13
C VAL A 180 -13.69 12.17 -13.67
N ILE A 181 -14.64 12.49 -14.53
CA ILE A 181 -15.76 13.36 -14.21
C ILE A 181 -16.98 12.49 -13.94
N TRP A 182 -17.60 12.72 -12.80
CA TRP A 182 -18.74 11.94 -12.33
C TRP A 182 -20.01 12.78 -12.37
N ASP A 183 -21.17 12.16 -12.56
CA ASP A 183 -22.48 12.83 -12.56
C ASP A 183 -22.96 13.18 -11.12
N ASP A 184 -22.38 12.56 -10.10
CA ASP A 184 -22.60 12.85 -8.67
C ASP A 184 -21.37 12.42 -7.84
N ASP A 185 -21.54 12.11 -6.54
CA ASP A 185 -20.46 11.68 -5.64
C ASP A 185 -19.85 10.35 -6.13
N PRO A 186 -18.53 10.31 -6.40
CA PRO A 186 -17.85 9.12 -6.92
C PRO A 186 -17.85 7.94 -5.95
N LEU A 187 -18.13 8.14 -4.67
CA LEU A 187 -18.20 7.08 -3.66
C LEU A 187 -19.61 6.49 -3.49
N GLU A 188 -20.61 7.06 -4.16
CA GLU A 188 -21.97 6.53 -4.15
C GLU A 188 -22.17 5.48 -5.26
N LEU A 189 -22.87 4.39 -4.90
CA LEU A 189 -23.03 3.22 -5.78
C LEU A 189 -23.77 3.52 -7.11
N MET A 190 -24.66 4.51 -7.12
CA MET A 190 -25.49 4.84 -8.27
C MET A 190 -24.88 5.92 -9.18
N THR A 191 -23.73 6.48 -8.79
CA THR A 191 -23.02 7.50 -9.57
C THR A 191 -22.33 6.87 -10.79
N ASN A 192 -22.41 7.56 -11.93
CA ASN A 192 -21.80 7.10 -13.17
C ASN A 192 -20.67 8.03 -13.60
N VAL A 193 -19.77 7.49 -14.40
CA VAL A 193 -18.75 8.30 -15.09
C VAL A 193 -19.43 9.07 -16.22
N ASP A 194 -19.38 10.40 -16.16
CA ASP A 194 -19.87 11.30 -17.20
C ASP A 194 -18.81 11.50 -18.29
N ASN A 195 -17.55 11.66 -17.89
CA ASN A 195 -16.44 11.79 -18.83
C ASN A 195 -15.11 11.28 -18.26
N LEU A 196 -14.21 10.87 -19.15
CA LEU A 196 -12.85 10.41 -18.83
C LEU A 196 -11.83 11.16 -19.67
N LEU A 197 -10.86 11.80 -19.04
CA LEU A 197 -9.72 12.41 -19.73
C LEU A 197 -8.44 11.62 -19.39
N VAL A 198 -7.63 11.36 -20.40
CA VAL A 198 -6.28 10.79 -20.26
C VAL A 198 -5.32 11.74 -20.96
N ASP A 199 -4.32 12.23 -20.24
CA ASP A 199 -3.42 13.30 -20.71
C ASP A 199 -4.19 14.55 -21.20
N GLY A 200 -5.36 14.84 -20.60
CA GLY A 200 -6.24 15.93 -21.02
C GLY A 200 -7.03 15.69 -22.29
N ILE A 201 -6.99 14.49 -22.85
CA ILE A 201 -7.72 14.09 -24.06
C ILE A 201 -8.96 13.29 -23.65
N ASP A 202 -10.12 13.74 -24.17
CA ASP A 202 -11.41 13.08 -23.98
C ASP A 202 -11.41 11.66 -24.59
N GLN A 203 -11.97 10.66 -23.87
CA GLN A 203 -11.94 9.24 -24.24
C GLN A 203 -13.32 8.74 -24.64
#